data_54b93e067ea5f5d8067868be12befa88
#
_entry.id   54b93e067ea5f5d8067868be12befa88
#
_cell.length_a   1.000
_cell.length_b   1.000
_cell.length_c   1.000
_cell.angle_alpha   90.00
_cell.angle_beta   90.00
_cell.angle_gamma   90.00
#
_symmetry.space_group_name_H-M   'P 1'
#
loop_
_entity.id
_entity.type
_entity.pdbx_description
1 polymer ?
#
loop_
_entity_poly.entity_id
_entity_poly.type
_entity_poly.pdbx_seq_one_letter_code
_entity_poly.pdbx_strand_id
1 'polypeptide(L)'
;MKTGIFLPLAGALLLAVSGCKSSVNSVENAQKSGQRQMVADQRAVTDRTLGNRVSIVGVNTAMTPGGLLKVQVELLNTTRSRQGFSYHFEWFDENGMQLSTLTPAEIPSVIQGRESMFISSVAPTPAVKDFRVKFIQN
;
A
#
# COMPACT_ATOMS: atom_id res chain seq x y z
N MET A 1 -39.66 -7.51 73.34
CA MET A 1 -38.36 -8.18 73.11
C MET A 1 -38.43 -8.80 71.73
N LYS A 2 -37.89 -8.16 70.72
CA LYS A 2 -37.68 -8.75 69.37
C LYS A 2 -36.44 -8.14 68.79
N THR A 3 -35.39 -8.89 68.84
CA THR A 3 -34.07 -8.63 68.26
C THR A 3 -34.16 -8.76 66.76
N GLY A 4 -34.00 -7.65 66.02
CA GLY A 4 -33.84 -7.65 64.53
C GLY A 4 -32.36 -7.72 64.19
N ILE A 5 -32.03 -8.73 63.40
CA ILE A 5 -30.68 -8.94 62.88
C ILE A 5 -30.60 -8.19 61.54
N PHE A 6 -29.79 -7.18 61.46
CA PHE A 6 -29.42 -6.50 60.21
C PHE A 6 -28.24 -7.23 59.54
N LEU A 7 -28.45 -7.72 58.35
CA LEU A 7 -27.44 -8.35 57.49
C LEU A 7 -26.89 -7.28 56.55
N PRO A 8 -25.59 -6.98 56.51
CA PRO A 8 -25.03 -6.05 55.55
C PRO A 8 -24.81 -6.76 54.21
N LEU A 9 -25.43 -6.25 53.17
CA LEU A 9 -25.26 -6.67 51.80
C LEU A 9 -23.93 -6.12 51.27
N ALA A 10 -22.90 -6.97 51.20
CA ALA A 10 -21.62 -6.62 50.60
C ALA A 10 -21.73 -6.64 49.08
N GLY A 11 -21.83 -5.46 48.46
CA GLY A 11 -21.76 -5.29 47.01
C GLY A 11 -20.35 -5.49 46.49
N ALA A 12 -20.11 -6.59 45.77
CA ALA A 12 -18.87 -6.83 45.07
C ALA A 12 -18.86 -6.01 43.75
N LEU A 13 -18.04 -4.95 43.73
CA LEU A 13 -17.80 -4.14 42.54
C LEU A 13 -16.79 -4.87 41.64
N LEU A 14 -17.28 -5.53 40.57
CA LEU A 14 -16.46 -6.12 39.53
C LEU A 14 -15.90 -5.03 38.62
N LEU A 15 -14.62 -4.69 38.81
CA LEU A 15 -13.85 -3.88 37.87
C LEU A 15 -13.55 -4.71 36.61
N ALA A 16 -14.30 -4.49 35.55
CA ALA A 16 -13.97 -5.01 34.22
C ALA A 16 -12.77 -4.25 33.66
N VAL A 17 -11.60 -4.83 33.70
CA VAL A 17 -10.41 -4.35 33.02
C VAL A 17 -10.58 -4.67 31.53
N SER A 18 -11.07 -3.73 30.74
CA SER A 18 -11.03 -3.80 29.29
C SER A 18 -9.58 -3.59 28.85
N GLY A 19 -8.86 -4.68 28.64
CA GLY A 19 -7.54 -4.69 28.03
C GLY A 19 -7.65 -4.20 26.59
N CYS A 20 -7.09 -3.02 26.30
CA CYS A 20 -6.82 -2.60 24.93
C CYS A 20 -5.84 -3.61 24.31
N LYS A 21 -6.33 -4.49 23.44
CA LYS A 21 -5.47 -5.24 22.52
C LYS A 21 -4.91 -4.25 21.51
N SER A 22 -3.68 -3.79 21.71
CA SER A 22 -2.88 -3.22 20.65
C SER A 22 -2.64 -4.33 19.63
N SER A 23 -3.33 -4.26 18.50
CA SER A 23 -3.03 -5.11 17.37
C SER A 23 -1.64 -4.75 16.86
N VAL A 24 -0.67 -5.59 17.12
CA VAL A 24 0.62 -5.58 16.43
C VAL A 24 0.30 -5.76 14.94
N ASN A 25 0.71 -4.81 14.10
CA ASN A 25 0.62 -4.93 12.66
C ASN A 25 1.44 -6.16 12.22
N SER A 26 0.80 -7.31 12.21
CA SER A 26 1.26 -8.43 11.42
C SER A 26 0.97 -8.06 9.96
N VAL A 27 1.99 -8.07 9.12
CA VAL A 27 1.85 -7.97 7.68
C VAL A 27 1.00 -9.16 7.24
N GLU A 28 -0.29 -8.96 7.09
CA GLU A 28 -1.17 -10.01 6.59
C GLU A 28 -0.93 -10.17 5.09
N ASN A 29 -0.48 -11.35 4.75
CA ASN A 29 -0.37 -11.85 3.40
C ASN A 29 -1.70 -11.73 2.66
N ALA A 30 -1.63 -11.18 1.46
CA ALA A 30 -2.59 -11.33 0.38
C ALA A 30 -4.06 -11.16 0.80
N GLN A 31 -4.53 -9.94 0.85
CA GLN A 31 -5.96 -9.68 0.87
C GLN A 31 -6.62 -10.34 -0.35
N LYS A 32 -7.58 -11.21 -0.06
CA LYS A 32 -8.42 -11.86 -1.08
C LYS A 32 -8.97 -10.79 -2.03
N SER A 33 -8.95 -11.06 -3.32
CA SER A 33 -9.28 -10.19 -4.45
C SER A 33 -10.69 -9.57 -4.47
N GLY A 34 -11.32 -9.37 -3.32
CA GLY A 34 -12.67 -8.81 -3.20
C GLY A 34 -12.76 -7.42 -2.61
N GLN A 35 -11.72 -6.93 -1.94
CA GLN A 35 -11.71 -5.59 -1.35
C GLN A 35 -10.50 -4.81 -1.87
N ARG A 36 -10.72 -4.03 -2.90
CA ARG A 36 -9.74 -3.09 -3.43
C ARG A 36 -9.68 -1.88 -2.52
N GLN A 37 -8.77 -1.90 -1.55
CA GLN A 37 -8.44 -0.73 -0.75
C GLN A 37 -7.30 0.05 -1.40
N MET A 38 -7.38 1.38 -1.36
CA MET A 38 -6.27 2.24 -1.77
C MET A 38 -5.07 1.99 -0.84
N VAL A 39 -3.92 1.69 -1.43
CA VAL A 39 -2.67 1.49 -0.71
C VAL A 39 -1.89 2.80 -0.72
N ALA A 40 -1.57 3.33 0.45
CA ALA A 40 -0.65 4.44 0.61
C ALA A 40 0.78 3.89 0.72
N ASP A 41 1.40 3.58 -0.40
CA ASP A 41 2.81 3.20 -0.45
C ASP A 41 3.65 4.44 -0.82
N GLN A 42 4.58 4.82 0.06
CA GLN A 42 5.45 5.98 -0.13
C GLN A 42 6.42 5.82 -1.33
N ARG A 43 6.59 4.61 -1.83
CA ARG A 43 7.38 4.32 -3.03
C ARG A 43 6.64 4.61 -4.32
N ALA A 44 5.33 4.82 -4.26
CA ALA A 44 4.51 5.20 -5.39
C ALA A 44 4.06 6.66 -5.23
N VAL A 45 4.64 7.55 -6.01
CA VAL A 45 4.41 9.00 -5.98
C VAL A 45 3.52 9.37 -7.16
N THR A 46 2.38 9.94 -6.88
CA THR A 46 1.40 10.34 -7.90
C THR A 46 1.22 11.86 -7.88
N ASP A 47 1.15 12.48 -9.04
CA ASP A 47 0.67 13.84 -9.18
C ASP A 47 -0.70 14.01 -8.53
N ARG A 48 -0.94 15.14 -7.83
CA ARG A 48 -2.18 15.37 -7.07
C ARG A 48 -3.42 15.24 -7.93
N THR A 49 -3.37 15.75 -9.17
CA THR A 49 -4.52 15.75 -10.08
C THR A 49 -4.84 14.34 -10.55
N LEU A 50 -3.80 13.57 -10.89
CA LEU A 50 -3.94 12.16 -11.26
C LEU A 50 -4.39 11.32 -10.07
N GLY A 51 -3.83 11.55 -8.87
CA GLY A 51 -4.15 10.80 -7.65
C GLY A 51 -5.62 10.88 -7.23
N ASN A 52 -6.33 11.95 -7.61
CA ASN A 52 -7.78 12.08 -7.39
C ASN A 52 -8.62 11.22 -8.37
N ARG A 53 -8.02 10.70 -9.44
CA ARG A 53 -8.70 9.97 -10.52
C ARG A 53 -8.23 8.55 -10.66
N VAL A 54 -6.93 8.31 -10.44
CA VAL A 54 -6.30 7.00 -10.54
C VAL A 54 -5.68 6.66 -9.18
N SER A 55 -6.16 5.60 -8.58
CA SER A 55 -5.71 5.14 -7.28
C SER A 55 -4.75 3.96 -7.43
N ILE A 56 -3.74 3.90 -6.55
CA ILE A 56 -2.89 2.73 -6.40
C ILE A 56 -3.61 1.76 -5.48
N VAL A 57 -3.89 0.55 -5.95
CA VAL A 57 -4.60 -0.48 -5.19
C VAL A 57 -3.72 -1.65 -4.78
N GLY A 58 -2.52 -1.74 -5.33
CA GLY A 58 -1.56 -2.78 -4.97
C GLY A 58 -0.15 -2.46 -5.42
N VAL A 59 0.83 -2.86 -4.62
CA VAL A 59 2.26 -2.84 -4.97
C VAL A 59 2.84 -4.20 -4.59
N ASN A 60 3.32 -4.94 -5.59
CA ASN A 60 3.90 -6.26 -5.42
C ASN A 60 5.36 -6.26 -5.85
N THR A 61 6.18 -6.97 -5.11
CA THR A 61 7.60 -7.18 -5.44
C THR A 61 7.93 -8.65 -5.44
N ALA A 62 8.84 -9.05 -6.32
CA ALA A 62 9.37 -10.40 -6.39
C ALA A 62 10.81 -10.36 -6.88
N MET A 63 11.55 -11.42 -6.60
CA MET A 63 12.88 -11.62 -7.19
C MET A 63 12.74 -12.53 -8.43
N THR A 64 13.40 -12.15 -9.52
CA THR A 64 13.53 -13.04 -10.67
C THR A 64 14.52 -14.17 -10.37
N PRO A 65 14.51 -15.27 -11.14
CA PRO A 65 15.55 -16.32 -11.00
C PRO A 65 16.99 -15.79 -11.13
N GLY A 66 17.19 -14.69 -11.86
CA GLY A 66 18.48 -13.99 -11.98
C GLY A 66 18.83 -13.03 -10.85
N GLY A 67 18.05 -13.00 -9.76
CA GLY A 67 18.31 -12.13 -8.61
C GLY A 67 17.98 -10.65 -8.84
N LEU A 68 17.16 -10.32 -9.84
CA LEU A 68 16.73 -8.96 -10.12
C LEU A 68 15.38 -8.67 -9.42
N LEU A 69 15.25 -7.50 -8.85
CA LEU A 69 13.99 -7.04 -8.26
C LEU A 69 12.97 -6.78 -9.39
N LYS A 70 11.82 -7.45 -9.31
CA LYS A 70 10.66 -7.20 -10.15
C LYS A 70 9.58 -6.49 -9.33
N VAL A 71 9.03 -5.43 -9.89
CA VAL A 71 7.97 -4.63 -9.26
C VAL A 71 6.74 -4.64 -10.16
N GLN A 72 5.58 -4.73 -9.54
CA GLN A 72 4.28 -4.59 -10.20
C GLN A 72 3.38 -3.69 -9.36
N VAL A 73 2.75 -2.72 -10.01
CA VAL A 73 1.81 -1.80 -9.38
C VAL A 73 0.45 -1.95 -10.05
N GLU A 74 -0.58 -2.15 -9.25
CA GLU A 74 -1.97 -2.15 -9.70
C GLU A 74 -2.56 -0.76 -9.54
N LEU A 75 -3.12 -0.25 -10.63
CA LEU A 75 -3.82 1.03 -10.71
C LEU A 75 -5.30 0.80 -10.95
N LEU A 76 -6.15 1.64 -10.37
CA LEU A 76 -7.59 1.65 -10.60
C LEU A 76 -8.02 3.06 -11.00
N ASN A 77 -8.62 3.21 -12.17
CA ASN A 77 -9.30 4.45 -12.55
C ASN A 77 -10.66 4.53 -11.84
N THR A 78 -10.78 5.45 -10.90
CA THR A 78 -12.02 5.64 -10.11
C THR A 78 -13.07 6.47 -10.85
N THR A 79 -12.73 7.06 -11.99
CA THR A 79 -13.63 7.87 -12.81
C THR A 79 -14.30 7.04 -13.92
N ARG A 80 -15.24 7.63 -14.62
CA ARG A 80 -15.88 7.03 -15.82
C ARG A 80 -15.14 7.34 -17.11
N SER A 81 -14.24 8.32 -17.10
CA SER A 81 -13.50 8.77 -18.27
C SER A 81 -12.11 8.12 -18.29
N ARG A 82 -11.58 7.90 -19.50
CA ARG A 82 -10.19 7.48 -19.65
C ARG A 82 -9.24 8.52 -19.07
N GLN A 83 -8.12 8.07 -18.50
CA GLN A 83 -7.05 8.92 -17.98
C GLN A 83 -5.74 8.59 -18.69
N GLY A 84 -5.08 9.63 -19.21
CA GLY A 84 -3.72 9.53 -19.77
C GLY A 84 -2.72 9.94 -18.70
N PHE A 85 -1.62 9.24 -18.64
CA PHE A 85 -0.52 9.53 -17.72
C PHE A 85 0.79 8.97 -18.27
N SER A 86 1.90 9.46 -17.74
CA SER A 86 3.23 8.87 -17.93
C SER A 86 3.74 8.32 -16.62
N TYR A 87 4.60 7.32 -16.68
CA TYR A 87 5.26 6.81 -15.48
C TYR A 87 6.70 6.42 -15.75
N HIS A 88 7.52 6.39 -14.68
CA HIS A 88 8.86 5.82 -14.71
C HIS A 88 9.23 5.21 -13.36
N PHE A 89 10.18 4.28 -13.37
CA PHE A 89 10.76 3.69 -12.18
C PHE A 89 12.14 4.28 -11.90
N GLU A 90 12.37 4.62 -10.63
CA GLU A 90 13.68 4.97 -10.08
C GLU A 90 14.15 3.79 -9.20
N TRP A 91 15.43 3.46 -9.28
CA TRP A 91 16.00 2.31 -8.60
C TRP A 91 17.04 2.75 -7.57
N PHE A 92 17.06 2.09 -6.42
CA PHE A 92 17.94 2.43 -5.31
C PHE A 92 18.70 1.19 -4.83
N ASP A 93 19.93 1.41 -4.36
CA ASP A 93 20.75 0.38 -3.71
C ASP A 93 20.37 0.19 -2.23
N GLU A 94 21.12 -0.66 -1.54
CA GLU A 94 20.94 -0.96 -0.11
C GLU A 94 21.17 0.26 0.81
N ASN A 95 21.92 1.27 0.34
CA ASN A 95 22.21 2.49 1.07
C ASN A 95 21.21 3.61 0.76
N GLY A 96 20.19 3.34 -0.07
CA GLY A 96 19.22 4.32 -0.52
C GLY A 96 19.75 5.28 -1.59
N MET A 97 20.92 4.97 -2.19
CA MET A 97 21.47 5.78 -3.28
C MET A 97 20.80 5.39 -4.59
N GLN A 98 20.35 6.41 -5.34
CA GLN A 98 19.75 6.20 -6.64
C GLN A 98 20.81 5.66 -7.62
N LEU A 99 20.51 4.50 -8.18
CA LEU A 99 21.33 3.96 -9.25
C LEU A 99 20.98 4.69 -10.54
N SER A 100 21.94 5.47 -11.03
CA SER A 100 21.82 6.21 -12.28
C SER A 100 21.87 5.22 -13.46
N THR A 101 20.74 4.65 -13.78
CA THR A 101 20.51 4.11 -15.11
C THR A 101 20.20 5.29 -16.03
N LEU A 102 20.65 5.20 -17.29
CA LEU A 102 20.31 6.14 -18.36
C LEU A 102 18.91 6.74 -18.13
N THR A 103 18.77 8.05 -18.19
CA THR A 103 17.57 8.83 -17.87
C THR A 103 16.30 8.02 -18.00
N PRO A 104 15.55 7.79 -16.92
CA PRO A 104 14.37 6.93 -16.99
C PRO A 104 13.40 7.53 -18.00
N ALA A 105 13.24 6.83 -19.12
CA ALA A 105 12.30 7.27 -20.14
C ALA A 105 10.88 7.21 -19.52
N GLU A 106 10.16 8.31 -19.61
CA GLU A 106 8.76 8.33 -19.25
C GLU A 106 7.97 7.45 -20.22
N ILE A 107 7.22 6.54 -19.68
CA ILE A 107 6.39 5.59 -20.45
C ILE A 107 4.95 6.12 -20.46
N PRO A 108 4.46 6.62 -21.60
CA PRO A 108 3.07 7.06 -21.71
C PRO A 108 2.11 5.86 -21.61
N SER A 109 1.01 6.08 -20.92
CA SER A 109 -0.01 5.04 -20.68
C SER A 109 -1.41 5.62 -20.62
N VAL A 110 -2.41 4.79 -20.83
CA VAL A 110 -3.83 5.15 -20.74
C VAL A 110 -4.58 4.06 -20.02
N ILE A 111 -5.41 4.45 -19.04
CA ILE A 111 -6.31 3.56 -18.33
C ILE A 111 -7.76 3.98 -18.62
N GLN A 112 -8.61 3.01 -19.00
CA GLN A 112 -10.02 3.27 -19.31
C GLN A 112 -10.83 3.57 -18.04
N GLY A 113 -12.00 4.15 -18.23
CA GLY A 113 -12.88 4.46 -17.10
C GLY A 113 -13.30 3.21 -16.32
N ARG A 114 -13.17 3.23 -14.99
CA ARG A 114 -13.51 2.13 -14.08
C ARG A 114 -12.68 0.85 -14.27
N GLU A 115 -11.59 0.92 -14.99
CA GLU A 115 -10.70 -0.20 -15.25
C GLU A 115 -9.55 -0.27 -14.24
N SER A 116 -9.05 -1.48 -13.98
CA SER A 116 -7.75 -1.72 -13.35
C SER A 116 -6.73 -2.09 -14.39
N MET A 117 -5.48 -1.63 -14.19
CA MET A 117 -4.35 -2.06 -14.99
C MET A 117 -3.13 -2.32 -14.14
N PHE A 118 -2.26 -3.18 -14.62
CA PHE A 118 -0.97 -3.46 -14.00
C PHE A 118 0.15 -2.83 -14.83
N ILE A 119 1.04 -2.12 -14.16
CA ILE A 119 2.34 -1.75 -14.71
C ILE A 119 3.41 -2.56 -13.99
N SER A 120 4.46 -2.93 -14.69
CA SER A 120 5.56 -3.68 -14.10
C SER A 120 6.89 -3.28 -14.69
N SER A 121 7.95 -3.44 -13.90
CA SER A 121 9.33 -3.25 -14.34
C SER A 121 10.26 -4.22 -13.60
N VAL A 122 11.41 -4.45 -14.19
CA VAL A 122 12.47 -5.27 -13.61
C VAL A 122 13.71 -4.41 -13.44
N ALA A 123 14.34 -4.49 -12.28
CA ALA A 123 15.56 -3.77 -11.98
C ALA A 123 16.68 -4.14 -12.97
N PRO A 124 17.50 -3.16 -13.39
CA PRO A 124 18.55 -3.40 -14.37
C PRO A 124 19.72 -4.22 -13.82
N THR A 125 19.92 -4.25 -12.51
CA THR A 125 21.04 -4.95 -11.86
C THR A 125 20.62 -5.56 -10.53
N PRO A 126 21.33 -6.61 -10.03
CA PRO A 126 21.08 -7.19 -8.71
C PRO A 126 21.42 -6.27 -7.52
N ALA A 127 22.18 -5.17 -7.79
CA ALA A 127 22.48 -4.16 -6.77
C ALA A 127 21.26 -3.37 -6.31
N VAL A 128 20.20 -3.37 -7.11
CA VAL A 128 18.93 -2.71 -6.74
C VAL A 128 18.26 -3.48 -5.60
N LYS A 129 17.91 -2.74 -4.53
CA LYS A 129 17.21 -3.27 -3.35
C LYS A 129 15.87 -2.59 -3.09
N ASP A 130 15.69 -1.38 -3.63
CA ASP A 130 14.46 -0.63 -3.47
C ASP A 130 14.12 0.16 -4.75
N PHE A 131 12.92 0.70 -4.82
CA PHE A 131 12.41 1.41 -5.99
C PHE A 131 11.51 2.58 -5.58
N ARG A 132 11.32 3.48 -6.53
CA ARG A 132 10.24 4.47 -6.52
C ARG A 132 9.61 4.49 -7.91
N VAL A 133 8.29 4.51 -7.97
CA VAL A 133 7.56 4.75 -9.23
C VAL A 133 6.89 6.11 -9.16
N LYS A 134 7.03 6.90 -10.20
CA LYS A 134 6.38 8.21 -10.34
C LYS A 134 5.35 8.17 -11.45
N PHE A 135 4.20 8.77 -11.16
CA PHE A 135 3.09 8.93 -12.10
C PHE A 135 2.82 10.41 -12.31
N ILE A 136 2.74 10.82 -13.56
CA ILE A 136 2.57 12.21 -13.98
C ILE A 136 1.38 12.26 -14.94
N GLN A 137 0.46 13.19 -14.72
CA GLN A 137 -0.65 13.39 -15.66
C GLN A 137 -0.14 14.03 -16.96
N ASN A 138 -0.61 13.51 -18.09
CA ASN A 138 -0.39 14.09 -19.41
C ASN A 138 -1.41 15.19 -19.73
#